data_19928744ec822101aa6bafe82412b4ad
#
_entry.id   19928744ec822101aa6bafe82412b4ad
#
_cell.length_a   1.000
_cell.length_b   1.000
_cell.length_c   1.000
_cell.angle_alpha   90.00
_cell.angle_beta   90.00
_cell.angle_gamma   90.00
#
_symmetry.space_group_name_H-M   'P 1'
#
loop_
_entity.id
_entity.type
_entity.pdbx_description
1 polymer ?
#
loop_
_entity_poly.entity_id
_entity_poly.type
_entity_poly.pdbx_seq_one_letter_code
_entity_poly.pdbx_strand_id
1 'polypeptide(L)'
;WRVTLPNSLFGSFNPYSDLIRGDWFNPKDRPHHTGAVYLNGHWLIEAAKLDEVLKPAGDTGLWFGQVDNERTTIWAQFKGVNPNEQLVEINVRRTVFYPDQPGRNYITVRGFTMRHAATPWAPPTAEQIGLIGTHWSKGWIIENNVVSHSICSGIALGKHGDEFDNTSANTAEGYVKTIERAHAHAIPWSK
;
A
#
# COMPACT_ATOMS: atom_id res chain seq x y z
N TRP A 1 19.63 13.92 5.08
CA TRP A 1 20.08 13.11 3.94
C TRP A 1 19.14 13.28 2.74
N ARG A 2 19.66 13.03 1.53
CA ARG A 2 18.87 13.15 0.30
C ARG A 2 19.32 12.10 -0.71
N VAL A 3 18.33 11.51 -1.41
CA VAL A 3 18.57 10.70 -2.60
C VAL A 3 17.67 11.20 -3.74
N THR A 4 18.16 11.14 -4.97
CA THR A 4 17.38 11.47 -6.18
C THR A 4 17.44 10.27 -7.12
N LEU A 5 16.29 9.79 -7.54
CA LEU A 5 16.10 8.58 -8.32
C LEU A 5 15.35 8.92 -9.63
N PRO A 6 15.66 8.25 -10.75
CA PRO A 6 14.87 8.43 -11.96
C PRO A 6 13.48 7.83 -11.80
N ASN A 7 12.44 8.50 -12.33
CA ASN A 7 11.06 7.99 -12.26
C ASN A 7 10.88 6.64 -12.96
N SER A 8 11.75 6.29 -13.90
CA SER A 8 11.77 4.98 -14.55
C SER A 8 11.97 3.80 -13.58
N LEU A 9 12.59 4.04 -12.41
CA LEU A 9 12.72 3.03 -11.36
C LEU A 9 11.35 2.53 -10.86
N PHE A 10 10.36 3.39 -10.86
CA PHE A 10 9.02 3.10 -10.34
C PHE A 10 8.08 2.55 -11.43
N GLY A 11 8.44 2.64 -12.70
CA GLY A 11 7.61 2.21 -13.82
C GLY A 11 6.36 3.08 -13.96
N SER A 12 5.18 2.44 -14.07
CA SER A 12 3.90 3.14 -14.19
C SER A 12 3.27 3.57 -12.86
N PHE A 13 3.90 3.24 -11.73
CA PHE A 13 3.39 3.53 -10.40
C PHE A 13 4.49 4.11 -9.51
N ASN A 14 4.38 5.40 -9.20
CA ASN A 14 5.31 6.05 -8.30
C ASN A 14 4.65 6.30 -6.93
N PRO A 15 5.08 5.58 -5.87
CA PRO A 15 4.49 5.72 -4.54
C PRO A 15 4.58 7.12 -3.95
N TYR A 16 5.57 7.90 -4.36
CA TYR A 16 5.82 9.24 -3.83
C TYR A 16 4.97 10.33 -4.49
N SER A 17 4.15 9.98 -5.47
CA SER A 17 3.09 10.81 -6.05
C SER A 17 1.70 10.18 -5.95
N ASP A 18 1.60 8.93 -5.52
CA ASP A 18 0.32 8.25 -5.31
C ASP A 18 -0.26 8.61 -3.95
N LEU A 19 -1.49 9.14 -3.95
CA LEU A 19 -2.13 9.71 -2.76
C LEU A 19 -3.06 8.71 -2.07
N ILE A 20 -2.95 8.63 -0.76
CA ILE A 20 -3.94 7.99 0.09
C ILE A 20 -5.13 8.95 0.24
N ARG A 21 -6.32 8.51 -0.18
CA ARG A 21 -7.57 9.29 -0.14
C ARG A 21 -8.75 8.35 0.05
N GLY A 22 -9.85 8.89 0.59
CA GLY A 22 -11.07 8.12 0.84
C GLY A 22 -12.01 8.92 1.71
N ASP A 23 -13.29 8.60 1.66
CA ASP A 23 -14.36 9.36 2.34
C ASP A 23 -14.22 9.33 3.86
N TRP A 24 -13.62 8.27 4.39
CA TRP A 24 -13.38 8.09 5.83
C TRP A 24 -11.96 8.39 6.27
N PHE A 25 -11.08 8.80 5.35
CA PHE A 25 -9.72 9.20 5.65
C PHE A 25 -9.64 10.71 5.86
N ASN A 26 -9.29 11.14 7.06
CA ASN A 26 -9.06 12.56 7.34
C ASN A 26 -7.56 12.89 7.16
N PRO A 27 -7.18 13.56 6.08
CA PRO A 27 -5.79 13.87 5.78
C PRO A 27 -5.19 14.98 6.68
N LYS A 28 -5.99 15.63 7.53
CA LYS A 28 -5.57 16.74 8.40
C LYS A 28 -4.84 17.85 7.62
N ASP A 29 -5.45 18.27 6.50
CA ASP A 29 -4.98 19.37 5.64
C ASP A 29 -3.60 19.16 5.01
N ARG A 30 -3.18 17.92 4.82
CA ARG A 30 -1.94 17.59 4.12
C ARG A 30 -2.10 16.37 3.21
N PRO A 31 -1.32 16.24 2.12
CA PRO A 31 -1.25 14.99 1.37
C PRO A 31 -0.58 13.89 2.19
N HIS A 32 -1.00 12.66 1.95
CA HIS A 32 -0.34 11.45 2.41
C HIS A 32 -0.12 10.55 1.20
N HIS A 33 1.09 10.05 1.07
CA HIS A 33 1.47 9.22 -0.07
C HIS A 33 1.59 7.74 0.32
N THR A 34 1.53 6.87 -0.68
CA THR A 34 1.82 5.45 -0.47
C THR A 34 3.32 5.17 -0.41
N GLY A 35 4.16 6.19 -0.63
CA GLY A 35 5.58 6.15 -0.40
C GLY A 35 5.95 5.92 1.07
N ALA A 36 7.10 5.31 1.30
CA ALA A 36 7.66 5.15 2.64
C ALA A 36 9.18 5.02 2.62
N VAL A 37 9.81 5.41 3.72
CA VAL A 37 11.23 5.20 4.00
C VAL A 37 11.36 4.40 5.28
N TYR A 38 12.27 3.44 5.28
CA TYR A 38 12.53 2.56 6.42
C TYR A 38 13.99 2.61 6.83
N LEU A 39 14.24 2.55 8.12
CA LEU A 39 15.56 2.37 8.71
C LEU A 39 15.56 1.07 9.52
N ASN A 40 16.37 0.10 9.14
CA ASN A 40 16.46 -1.20 9.81
C ASN A 40 15.07 -1.88 9.96
N GLY A 41 14.22 -1.74 8.93
CA GLY A 41 12.86 -2.29 8.90
C GLY A 41 11.80 -1.46 9.63
N HIS A 42 12.15 -0.33 10.25
CA HIS A 42 11.21 0.55 10.97
C HIS A 42 10.84 1.77 10.11
N TRP A 43 9.57 2.19 10.19
CA TRP A 43 9.07 3.35 9.47
C TRP A 43 9.73 4.65 9.93
N LEU A 44 10.06 5.50 8.96
CA LEU A 44 10.13 6.94 9.20
C LEU A 44 8.75 7.56 8.96
N ILE A 45 8.48 8.69 9.59
CA ILE A 45 7.19 9.39 9.45
C ILE A 45 7.25 10.36 8.27
N GLU A 46 6.22 10.35 7.43
CA GLU A 46 6.08 11.34 6.35
C GLU A 46 5.84 12.73 6.93
N ALA A 47 6.67 13.69 6.56
CA ALA A 47 6.52 15.10 6.93
C ALA A 47 5.49 15.80 6.02
N ALA A 48 4.79 16.79 6.54
CA ALA A 48 3.88 17.59 5.74
C ALA A 48 4.60 18.56 4.78
N LYS A 49 5.80 18.98 5.17
CA LYS A 49 6.62 19.95 4.42
C LYS A 49 8.10 19.58 4.46
N LEU A 50 8.81 19.92 3.40
CA LEU A 50 10.26 19.71 3.33
C LEU A 50 11.02 20.39 4.48
N ASP A 51 10.61 21.58 4.88
CA ASP A 51 11.23 22.33 5.98
C ASP A 51 11.30 21.54 7.30
N GLU A 52 10.32 20.71 7.58
CA GLU A 52 10.31 19.85 8.79
C GLU A 52 11.44 18.82 8.75
N VAL A 53 11.79 18.33 7.56
CA VAL A 53 12.91 17.41 7.38
C VAL A 53 14.24 18.12 7.39
N LEU A 54 14.32 19.35 6.84
CA LEU A 54 15.54 20.14 6.79
C LEU A 54 15.92 20.78 8.12
N LYS A 55 14.94 20.97 9.02
CA LYS A 55 15.10 21.54 10.35
C LYS A 55 14.77 20.49 11.42
N PRO A 56 15.63 19.50 11.65
CA PRO A 56 15.32 18.38 12.53
C PRO A 56 14.99 18.84 13.95
N ALA A 57 13.85 18.41 14.46
CA ALA A 57 13.43 18.61 15.85
C ALA A 57 12.96 17.27 16.43
N GLY A 58 13.18 17.07 17.73
CA GLY A 58 12.82 15.82 18.44
C GLY A 58 13.57 14.58 17.93
N ASP A 59 13.13 13.41 18.36
CA ASP A 59 13.80 12.13 18.11
C ASP A 59 13.17 11.32 16.96
N THR A 60 12.00 11.73 16.46
CA THR A 60 11.32 11.04 15.37
C THR A 60 12.01 11.31 14.03
N GLY A 61 12.37 10.26 13.33
CA GLY A 61 12.90 10.34 11.97
C GLY A 61 11.78 10.69 10.99
N LEU A 62 11.96 11.79 10.27
CA LEU A 62 11.00 12.25 9.25
C LEU A 62 11.56 12.01 7.85
N TRP A 63 10.64 11.84 6.88
CA TRP A 63 10.97 11.87 5.46
C TRP A 63 9.99 12.74 4.68
N PHE A 64 10.43 13.22 3.51
CA PHE A 64 9.60 13.97 2.56
C PHE A 64 10.00 13.58 1.14
N GLY A 65 9.01 13.35 0.27
CA GLY A 65 9.20 13.04 -1.14
C GLY A 65 8.70 14.17 -2.04
N GLN A 66 9.42 14.39 -3.14
CA GLN A 66 8.99 15.28 -4.20
C GLN A 66 9.24 14.61 -5.56
N VAL A 67 8.21 14.60 -6.39
CA VAL A 67 8.26 14.01 -7.74
C VAL A 67 8.10 15.13 -8.75
N ASP A 68 9.03 15.21 -9.71
CA ASP A 68 8.92 16.03 -10.91
C ASP A 68 8.75 15.14 -12.16
N ASN A 69 8.85 15.69 -13.34
CA ASN A 69 8.62 14.95 -14.59
C ASN A 69 9.63 13.81 -14.83
N GLU A 70 10.82 13.89 -14.27
CA GLU A 70 11.91 12.95 -14.54
C GLU A 70 12.38 12.19 -13.31
N ARG A 71 12.24 12.81 -12.14
CA ARG A 71 12.92 12.37 -10.92
C ARG A 71 12.01 12.37 -9.70
N THR A 72 12.33 11.48 -8.79
CA THR A 72 11.81 11.44 -7.43
C THR A 72 12.95 11.75 -6.47
N THR A 73 12.81 12.83 -5.71
CA THR A 73 13.79 13.21 -4.68
C THR A 73 13.19 12.95 -3.30
N ILE A 74 13.93 12.22 -2.47
CA ILE A 74 13.53 11.85 -1.11
C ILE A 74 14.54 12.43 -0.14
N TRP A 75 14.07 13.19 0.84
CA TRP A 75 14.83 13.64 2.00
C TRP A 75 14.42 12.84 3.22
N ALA A 76 15.38 12.46 4.05
CA ALA A 76 15.11 11.70 5.27
C ALA A 76 16.07 12.05 6.40
N GLN A 77 15.58 11.92 7.62
CA GLN A 77 16.34 12.11 8.87
C GLN A 77 16.63 10.73 9.48
N PHE A 78 17.91 10.41 9.61
CA PHE A 78 18.36 9.18 10.27
C PHE A 78 19.02 9.57 11.59
N LYS A 79 18.21 9.76 12.63
CA LYS A 79 18.61 10.29 13.93
C LYS A 79 19.78 9.51 14.52
N GLY A 80 20.95 10.17 14.64
CA GLY A 80 22.12 9.61 15.29
C GLY A 80 22.89 8.52 14.53
N VAL A 81 22.48 8.17 13.30
CA VAL A 81 23.15 7.13 12.51
C VAL A 81 23.53 7.61 11.10
N ASN A 82 24.57 7.00 10.54
CA ASN A 82 24.95 7.17 9.14
C ASN A 82 24.14 6.17 8.29
N PRO A 83 23.22 6.62 7.42
CA PRO A 83 22.40 5.72 6.63
C PRO A 83 23.20 4.86 5.64
N ASN A 84 24.42 5.25 5.28
CA ASN A 84 25.28 4.45 4.40
C ASN A 84 25.85 3.20 5.11
N GLU A 85 25.72 3.12 6.42
CA GLU A 85 26.18 2.02 7.28
C GLU A 85 24.98 1.20 7.83
N GLN A 86 23.76 1.52 7.38
CA GLN A 86 22.53 0.93 7.86
C GLN A 86 21.71 0.34 6.71
N LEU A 87 20.76 -0.53 7.03
CA LEU A 87 19.75 -0.95 6.07
C LEU A 87 18.69 0.14 5.91
N VAL A 88 18.82 0.90 4.84
CA VAL A 88 17.80 1.90 4.45
C VAL A 88 17.05 1.40 3.23
N GLU A 89 15.74 1.33 3.34
CA GLU A 89 14.86 0.84 2.28
C GLU A 89 13.81 1.89 1.92
N ILE A 90 13.35 1.86 0.69
CA ILE A 90 12.17 2.60 0.20
C ILE A 90 11.21 1.61 -0.46
N ASN A 91 9.92 1.86 -0.38
CA ASN A 91 8.98 1.06 -1.14
C ASN A 91 8.92 1.54 -2.61
N VAL A 92 8.84 0.59 -3.53
CA VAL A 92 8.87 0.86 -5.00
C VAL A 92 7.69 0.18 -5.70
N ARG A 93 7.11 -0.86 -5.10
CA ARG A 93 6.06 -1.68 -5.68
C ARG A 93 4.78 -1.60 -4.87
N ARG A 94 3.64 -1.61 -5.56
CA ARG A 94 2.32 -1.60 -4.90
C ARG A 94 1.97 -2.93 -4.21
N THR A 95 2.66 -3.99 -4.53
CA THR A 95 2.38 -5.34 -4.01
C THR A 95 3.65 -6.19 -4.04
N VAL A 96 3.68 -7.25 -3.23
CA VAL A 96 4.77 -8.25 -3.22
C VAL A 96 4.38 -9.51 -3.97
N PHE A 97 3.16 -10.00 -3.74
CA PHE A 97 2.68 -11.22 -4.39
C PHE A 97 1.25 -11.01 -4.92
N TYR A 98 1.13 -10.92 -6.24
CA TYR A 98 -0.14 -10.59 -6.89
C TYR A 98 -0.13 -11.13 -8.32
N PRO A 99 -1.17 -11.87 -8.77
CA PRO A 99 -1.20 -12.42 -10.11
C PRO A 99 -1.37 -11.33 -11.17
N ASP A 100 -0.85 -11.59 -12.35
CA ASP A 100 -0.90 -10.68 -13.52
C ASP A 100 -2.31 -10.51 -14.09
N GLN A 101 -3.19 -11.52 -13.85
CA GLN A 101 -4.57 -11.52 -14.32
C GLN A 101 -5.46 -12.39 -13.42
N PRO A 102 -6.79 -12.18 -13.45
CA PRO A 102 -7.75 -13.05 -12.79
C PRO A 102 -7.68 -14.51 -13.31
N GLY A 103 -8.19 -15.45 -12.51
CA GLY A 103 -8.24 -16.86 -12.88
C GLY A 103 -6.96 -17.66 -12.62
N ARG A 104 -5.97 -17.09 -11.94
CA ARG A 104 -4.80 -17.82 -11.42
C ARG A 104 -5.20 -18.58 -10.15
N ASN A 105 -6.00 -19.61 -10.31
CA ASN A 105 -6.66 -20.32 -9.22
C ASN A 105 -5.76 -21.37 -8.54
N TYR A 106 -6.13 -21.76 -7.31
CA TYR A 106 -5.56 -22.86 -6.56
C TYR A 106 -4.06 -22.73 -6.26
N ILE A 107 -3.62 -21.50 -5.92
CA ILE A 107 -2.25 -21.21 -5.53
C ILE A 107 -2.13 -21.28 -4.00
N THR A 108 -1.09 -21.96 -3.51
CA THR A 108 -0.72 -21.93 -2.09
C THR A 108 0.50 -21.05 -1.88
N VAL A 109 0.38 -20.07 -0.99
CA VAL A 109 1.47 -19.17 -0.58
C VAL A 109 1.75 -19.41 0.90
N ARG A 110 2.93 -19.94 1.23
CA ARG A 110 3.28 -20.35 2.57
C ARG A 110 4.74 -20.12 2.92
N GLY A 111 5.00 -19.69 4.17
CA GLY A 111 6.34 -19.64 4.74
C GLY A 111 7.16 -18.40 4.31
N PHE A 112 6.51 -17.36 3.79
CA PHE A 112 7.19 -16.12 3.39
C PHE A 112 7.11 -15.03 4.46
N THR A 113 8.15 -14.21 4.52
CA THR A 113 8.10 -12.89 5.14
C THR A 113 8.00 -11.85 4.03
N MET A 114 6.86 -11.17 3.93
CA MET A 114 6.56 -10.16 2.91
C MET A 114 6.30 -8.82 3.58
N ARG A 115 6.99 -7.76 3.12
CA ARG A 115 6.91 -6.44 3.74
C ARG A 115 7.20 -5.29 2.78
N HIS A 116 6.94 -4.05 3.23
CA HIS A 116 7.36 -2.81 2.58
C HIS A 116 6.66 -2.54 1.24
N ALA A 117 5.39 -2.95 1.08
CA ALA A 117 4.63 -2.64 -0.13
C ALA A 117 3.93 -1.27 -0.05
N ALA A 118 3.97 -0.54 -1.15
CA ALA A 118 3.25 0.71 -1.36
C ALA A 118 1.81 0.42 -1.81
N THR A 119 1.04 -0.33 -1.02
CA THR A 119 -0.32 -0.72 -1.39
C THR A 119 -1.19 0.52 -1.55
N PRO A 120 -1.87 0.68 -2.71
CA PRO A 120 -2.72 1.84 -2.94
C PRO A 120 -4.00 1.74 -2.12
N TRP A 121 -4.59 2.90 -1.86
CA TRP A 121 -5.96 2.94 -1.40
C TRP A 121 -6.93 2.61 -2.54
N ALA A 122 -8.02 1.95 -2.23
CA ALA A 122 -9.12 1.73 -3.17
C ALA A 122 -10.47 1.79 -2.44
N PRO A 123 -11.56 2.26 -3.10
CA PRO A 123 -12.89 2.26 -2.52
C PRO A 123 -13.43 0.82 -2.38
N PRO A 124 -14.45 0.59 -1.54
CA PRO A 124 -15.02 -0.76 -1.33
C PRO A 124 -15.54 -1.45 -2.59
N THR A 125 -15.88 -0.68 -3.62
CA THR A 125 -16.39 -1.19 -4.91
C THR A 125 -15.28 -1.59 -5.88
N ALA A 126 -14.02 -1.20 -5.59
CA ALA A 126 -12.86 -1.58 -6.38
C ALA A 126 -12.09 -2.72 -5.71
N GLU A 127 -11.23 -3.36 -6.48
CA GLU A 127 -10.32 -4.33 -5.92
C GLU A 127 -9.31 -3.65 -4.98
N GLN A 128 -9.23 -4.15 -3.75
CA GLN A 128 -8.23 -3.73 -2.79
C GLN A 128 -6.93 -4.46 -3.10
N ILE A 129 -5.93 -3.77 -3.63
CA ILE A 129 -4.61 -4.36 -3.85
C ILE A 129 -3.88 -4.41 -2.53
N GLY A 130 -3.72 -5.61 -1.98
CA GLY A 130 -2.93 -5.86 -0.78
C GLY A 130 -1.45 -6.08 -1.09
N LEU A 131 -0.64 -6.16 -0.04
CA LEU A 131 0.74 -6.62 -0.13
C LEU A 131 0.79 -8.03 -0.73
N ILE A 132 -0.16 -8.88 -0.37
CA ILE A 132 -0.52 -10.12 -1.07
C ILE A 132 -2.01 -10.05 -1.44
N GLY A 133 -2.35 -10.50 -2.65
CA GLY A 133 -3.72 -10.54 -3.13
C GLY A 133 -3.95 -11.61 -4.17
N THR A 134 -5.21 -12.02 -4.34
CA THR A 134 -5.60 -13.11 -5.24
C THR A 134 -6.04 -12.62 -6.62
N HIS A 135 -6.24 -11.32 -6.81
CA HIS A 135 -6.75 -10.73 -8.04
C HIS A 135 -7.99 -11.47 -8.55
N TRP A 136 -9.03 -11.60 -7.68
CA TRP A 136 -10.30 -12.31 -7.97
C TRP A 136 -10.15 -13.82 -8.26
N SER A 137 -8.94 -14.37 -8.17
CA SER A 137 -8.69 -15.79 -8.35
C SER A 137 -9.20 -16.60 -7.15
N LYS A 138 -9.52 -17.87 -7.34
CA LYS A 138 -10.23 -18.70 -6.39
C LYS A 138 -9.35 -19.85 -5.85
N GLY A 139 -9.73 -20.36 -4.68
CA GLY A 139 -9.09 -21.53 -4.10
C GLY A 139 -7.67 -21.33 -3.62
N TRP A 140 -7.28 -20.10 -3.31
CA TRP A 140 -5.96 -19.83 -2.75
C TRP A 140 -5.88 -20.24 -1.29
N ILE A 141 -4.70 -20.71 -0.90
CA ILE A 141 -4.33 -20.99 0.49
C ILE A 141 -3.18 -20.04 0.85
N ILE A 142 -3.41 -19.14 1.80
CA ILE A 142 -2.42 -18.20 2.31
C ILE A 142 -2.20 -18.52 3.79
N GLU A 143 -1.10 -19.18 4.10
CA GLU A 143 -0.85 -19.70 5.46
C GLU A 143 0.61 -19.57 5.88
N ASN A 144 0.84 -19.47 7.19
CA ASN A 144 2.18 -19.40 7.79
C ASN A 144 3.09 -18.32 7.17
N ASN A 145 2.52 -17.18 6.79
CA ASN A 145 3.24 -16.04 6.27
C ASN A 145 3.33 -14.92 7.31
N VAL A 146 4.40 -14.15 7.28
CA VAL A 146 4.51 -12.86 7.97
C VAL A 146 4.26 -11.77 6.95
N VAL A 147 3.16 -11.01 7.12
CA VAL A 147 2.79 -9.88 6.26
C VAL A 147 2.81 -8.61 7.09
N SER A 148 3.69 -7.67 6.75
CA SER A 148 3.89 -6.46 7.56
C SER A 148 4.25 -5.23 6.73
N HIS A 149 4.09 -4.04 7.32
CA HIS A 149 4.50 -2.77 6.71
C HIS A 149 3.89 -2.54 5.32
N SER A 150 2.62 -2.86 5.18
CA SER A 150 1.79 -2.47 4.04
C SER A 150 1.21 -1.08 4.31
N ILE A 151 1.18 -0.20 3.33
CA ILE A 151 0.66 1.17 3.52
C ILE A 151 -0.85 1.14 3.77
N CYS A 152 -1.63 0.48 2.90
CA CYS A 152 -3.08 0.36 3.06
C CYS A 152 -3.46 -1.07 3.45
N SER A 153 -3.54 -1.99 2.51
CA SER A 153 -4.02 -3.36 2.76
C SER A 153 -2.89 -4.37 2.84
N GLY A 154 -2.89 -5.21 3.88
CA GLY A 154 -1.94 -6.31 4.01
C GLY A 154 -2.30 -7.48 3.10
N ILE A 155 -3.49 -8.03 3.27
CA ILE A 155 -4.00 -9.17 2.49
C ILE A 155 -5.33 -8.77 1.86
N ALA A 156 -5.49 -9.00 0.56
CA ALA A 156 -6.72 -8.75 -0.16
C ALA A 156 -7.14 -10.00 -0.95
N LEU A 157 -8.34 -10.49 -0.68
CA LEU A 157 -8.87 -11.70 -1.30
C LEU A 157 -9.87 -11.41 -2.43
N GLY A 158 -10.14 -10.13 -2.71
CA GLY A 158 -11.19 -9.71 -3.62
C GLY A 158 -12.56 -9.65 -2.93
N LYS A 159 -13.61 -9.42 -3.71
CA LYS A 159 -14.99 -9.46 -3.25
C LYS A 159 -15.55 -10.88 -3.27
N HIS A 160 -16.76 -11.06 -2.71
CA HIS A 160 -17.51 -12.29 -2.86
C HIS A 160 -17.79 -12.57 -4.34
N GLY A 161 -17.48 -13.79 -4.81
CA GLY A 161 -17.54 -14.18 -6.21
C GLY A 161 -18.96 -14.15 -6.79
N ASP A 162 -19.29 -13.14 -7.53
CA ASP A 162 -20.52 -12.97 -8.25
C ASP A 162 -20.30 -12.37 -9.65
N GLU A 163 -21.34 -12.27 -10.43
CA GLU A 163 -21.29 -11.74 -11.79
C GLU A 163 -20.86 -10.28 -11.90
N PHE A 164 -20.94 -9.51 -10.80
CA PHE A 164 -20.60 -8.09 -10.76
C PHE A 164 -19.19 -7.81 -10.25
N ASP A 165 -18.50 -8.78 -9.71
CA ASP A 165 -17.25 -8.57 -8.98
C ASP A 165 -16.18 -7.83 -9.78
N ASN A 166 -16.08 -8.08 -11.07
CA ASN A 166 -15.07 -7.44 -11.92
C ASN A 166 -15.67 -6.37 -12.87
N THR A 167 -16.97 -6.37 -13.09
CA THR A 167 -17.62 -5.52 -14.10
C THR A 167 -18.20 -4.23 -13.51
N SER A 168 -18.56 -4.25 -12.24
CA SER A 168 -19.19 -3.12 -11.55
C SER A 168 -18.26 -2.38 -10.59
N ALA A 169 -17.00 -2.76 -10.52
CA ALA A 169 -16.00 -2.09 -9.68
C ALA A 169 -15.90 -0.60 -10.03
N ASN A 170 -15.84 0.26 -9.00
CA ASN A 170 -15.82 1.72 -9.12
C ASN A 170 -17.09 2.35 -9.74
N THR A 171 -18.19 1.64 -9.78
CA THR A 171 -19.49 2.17 -10.21
C THR A 171 -20.44 2.29 -9.03
N ALA A 172 -21.42 3.19 -9.12
CA ALA A 172 -22.48 3.31 -8.12
C ALA A 172 -23.29 2.01 -7.99
N GLU A 173 -23.57 1.34 -9.10
CA GLU A 173 -24.27 0.06 -9.12
C GLU A 173 -23.46 -1.03 -8.38
N GLY A 174 -22.15 -1.14 -8.65
CA GLY A 174 -21.28 -2.09 -7.96
C GLY A 174 -21.21 -1.86 -6.46
N TYR A 175 -21.22 -0.60 -6.03
CA TYR A 175 -21.28 -0.24 -4.62
C TYR A 175 -22.56 -0.74 -3.95
N VAL A 176 -23.72 -0.43 -4.54
CA VAL A 176 -25.04 -0.85 -4.03
C VAL A 176 -25.15 -2.37 -3.97
N LYS A 177 -24.78 -3.06 -5.04
CA LYS A 177 -24.79 -4.53 -5.09
C LYS A 177 -23.87 -5.16 -4.04
N THR A 178 -22.71 -4.58 -3.81
CA THR A 178 -21.78 -5.07 -2.76
C THR A 178 -22.41 -4.94 -1.37
N ILE A 179 -23.10 -3.83 -1.07
CA ILE A 179 -23.78 -3.65 0.22
C ILE A 179 -24.95 -4.61 0.37
N GLU A 180 -25.79 -4.74 -0.64
CA GLU A 180 -26.94 -5.66 -0.64
C GLU A 180 -26.48 -7.10 -0.38
N ARG A 181 -25.38 -7.52 -1.00
CA ARG A 181 -24.81 -8.85 -0.78
C ARG A 181 -24.22 -9.03 0.59
N ALA A 182 -23.53 -8.04 1.11
CA ALA A 182 -23.01 -8.10 2.47
C ALA A 182 -24.13 -8.34 3.49
N HIS A 183 -25.30 -7.73 3.27
CA HIS A 183 -26.48 -7.98 4.11
C HIS A 183 -27.10 -9.36 3.87
N ALA A 184 -27.23 -9.80 2.61
CA ALA A 184 -27.83 -11.07 2.25
C ALA A 184 -27.00 -12.29 2.70
N HIS A 185 -25.69 -12.12 2.77
CA HIS A 185 -24.76 -13.19 3.13
C HIS A 185 -24.11 -13.00 4.52
N ALA A 186 -24.67 -12.10 5.34
CA ALA A 186 -24.24 -11.95 6.72
C ALA A 186 -24.37 -13.30 7.43
N ILE A 187 -23.22 -13.88 7.82
CA ILE A 187 -23.18 -15.08 8.62
C ILE A 187 -23.52 -14.67 10.04
N PRO A 188 -24.62 -15.16 10.64
CA PRO A 188 -24.91 -14.87 12.02
C PRO A 188 -23.78 -15.42 12.89
N TRP A 189 -23.31 -14.60 13.82
CA TRP A 189 -22.34 -15.04 14.81
C TRP A 189 -22.92 -16.22 15.59
N SER A 190 -22.31 -17.38 15.46
CA SER A 190 -22.61 -18.50 16.34
C SER A 190 -22.04 -18.22 17.73
N LYS A 191 -22.82 -18.44 18.76
CA LYS A 191 -22.38 -18.36 20.16
C LYS A 191 -21.39 -19.46 20.49
#